data_63efe6c0dc3f7b3a1ffc7f1ba9e36363
#
_entry.id   63efe6c0dc3f7b3a1ffc7f1ba9e36363
#
_cell.length_a   1.000
_cell.length_b   1.000
_cell.length_c   1.000
_cell.angle_alpha   90.00
_cell.angle_beta   90.00
_cell.angle_gamma   90.00
#
_symmetry.space_group_name_H-M   'P 1'
#
loop_
_entity.id
_entity.type
_entity.pdbx_description
1 polymer ?
#
loop_
_entity_poly.entity_id
_entity_poly.type
_entity_poly.pdbx_seq_one_letter_code
_entity_poly.pdbx_strand_id
1 'polypeptide(L)'
;ARIIYGVDEKKSGTMICKGEKYEPRSPKDALLKGIGLIPEDRKQQGLVLGLPVGDNVVYSILDKCSKAKVLQKKKINEIVNQYVEELKIKTPDKNQLVKNLSGGNQQKVVLAKMLATNCDILIFDEPTRGIDVGAKQEIYTLMVKLAEQGKAIIMISSEMPELIGMSDRI
;
A
#
# COMPACT_ATOMS: atom_id res chain seq x y z
N ALA A 1 -1.73 -13.36 4.57
CA ALA A 1 -1.40 -12.24 3.66
C ALA A 1 -0.50 -12.69 2.51
N ARG A 2 0.69 -13.22 2.79
CA ARG A 2 1.74 -13.52 1.80
C ARG A 2 1.28 -14.50 0.71
N ILE A 3 0.52 -15.56 1.07
CA ILE A 3 -0.05 -16.51 0.10
C ILE A 3 -1.10 -15.83 -0.80
N ILE A 4 -1.95 -14.99 -0.23
CA ILE A 4 -2.96 -14.23 -1.01
C ILE A 4 -2.28 -13.25 -1.97
N TYR A 5 -1.16 -12.67 -1.56
CA TYR A 5 -0.40 -11.75 -2.39
C TYR A 5 0.56 -12.45 -3.37
N GLY A 6 0.65 -13.79 -3.34
CA GLY A 6 1.48 -14.57 -4.27
C GLY A 6 2.98 -14.52 -3.98
N VAL A 7 3.37 -14.25 -2.73
CA VAL A 7 4.77 -14.32 -2.26
C VAL A 7 5.14 -15.73 -1.89
N ASP A 8 4.23 -16.43 -1.19
CA ASP A 8 4.40 -17.81 -0.75
C ASP A 8 3.45 -18.76 -1.49
N GLU A 9 3.87 -19.99 -1.72
CA GLU A 9 3.05 -21.01 -2.36
C GLU A 9 1.94 -21.53 -1.42
N LYS A 10 0.76 -21.73 -2.02
CA LYS A 10 -0.37 -22.34 -1.34
C LYS A 10 -0.22 -23.85 -1.30
N LYS A 11 -0.18 -24.46 -0.11
CA LYS A 11 -0.09 -25.92 0.05
C LYS A 11 -1.43 -26.64 -0.16
N SER A 12 -2.55 -26.02 0.23
CA SER A 12 -3.88 -26.63 0.15
C SER A 12 -4.99 -25.56 0.18
N GLY A 13 -6.24 -25.96 0.02
CA GLY A 13 -7.42 -25.09 0.05
C GLY A 13 -7.70 -24.41 -1.28
N THR A 14 -8.78 -23.63 -1.31
CA THR A 14 -9.22 -22.89 -2.50
C THR A 14 -9.32 -21.41 -2.17
N MET A 15 -8.86 -20.55 -3.07
CA MET A 15 -9.08 -19.12 -3.00
C MET A 15 -10.00 -18.72 -4.15
N ILE A 16 -10.97 -17.86 -3.85
CA ILE A 16 -11.91 -17.29 -4.82
C ILE A 16 -11.82 -15.77 -4.68
N CYS A 17 -11.60 -15.07 -5.79
CA CYS A 17 -11.59 -13.62 -5.85
C CYS A 17 -12.55 -13.14 -6.93
N LYS A 18 -13.51 -12.30 -6.57
CA LYS A 18 -14.54 -11.79 -7.50
C LYS A 18 -15.29 -12.91 -8.23
N GLY A 19 -15.61 -14.01 -7.52
CA GLY A 19 -16.34 -15.17 -8.07
C GLY A 19 -15.49 -16.14 -8.91
N GLU A 20 -14.22 -15.87 -9.13
CA GLU A 20 -13.32 -16.72 -9.92
C GLU A 20 -12.25 -17.37 -9.06
N LYS A 21 -11.80 -18.58 -9.47
CA LYS A 21 -10.66 -19.25 -8.84
C LYS A 21 -9.42 -18.34 -8.93
N TYR A 22 -8.72 -18.19 -7.81
CA TYR A 22 -7.59 -17.31 -7.67
C TYR A 22 -6.36 -18.08 -7.18
N GLU A 23 -5.32 -18.11 -8.00
CA GLU A 23 -4.06 -18.83 -7.72
C GLU A 23 -2.87 -17.97 -8.17
N PRO A 24 -2.50 -16.96 -7.38
CA PRO A 24 -1.38 -16.08 -7.73
C PRO A 24 -0.06 -16.83 -7.63
N ARG A 25 0.83 -16.60 -8.58
CA ARG A 25 2.20 -17.13 -8.61
C ARG A 25 3.23 -16.06 -8.29
N SER A 26 2.78 -14.81 -8.19
CA SER A 26 3.64 -13.65 -7.94
C SER A 26 2.83 -12.47 -7.39
N PRO A 27 3.49 -11.50 -6.72
CA PRO A 27 2.88 -10.21 -6.37
C PRO A 27 2.29 -9.46 -7.59
N LYS A 28 2.88 -9.64 -8.75
CA LYS A 28 2.36 -9.05 -10.00
C LYS A 28 0.98 -9.59 -10.35
N ASP A 29 0.75 -10.89 -10.17
CA ASP A 29 -0.57 -11.50 -10.44
C ASP A 29 -1.63 -10.95 -9.47
N ALA A 30 -1.26 -10.75 -8.20
CA ALA A 30 -2.14 -10.14 -7.20
C ALA A 30 -2.50 -8.70 -7.60
N LEU A 31 -1.52 -7.88 -7.97
CA LEU A 31 -1.75 -6.51 -8.43
C LEU A 31 -2.64 -6.46 -9.67
N LEU A 32 -2.45 -7.36 -10.65
CA LEU A 32 -3.30 -7.46 -11.84
C LEU A 32 -4.74 -7.87 -11.52
N LYS A 33 -4.94 -8.66 -10.45
CA LYS A 33 -6.28 -9.03 -9.95
C LYS A 33 -6.90 -7.94 -9.07
N GLY A 34 -6.17 -6.85 -8.81
CA GLY A 34 -6.61 -5.72 -8.00
C GLY A 34 -6.44 -5.94 -6.49
N ILE A 35 -5.47 -6.75 -6.10
CA ILE A 35 -5.13 -7.00 -4.69
C ILE A 35 -3.80 -6.33 -4.37
N GLY A 36 -3.79 -5.46 -3.36
CA GLY A 36 -2.61 -4.77 -2.86
C GLY A 36 -2.23 -5.22 -1.45
N LEU A 37 -0.94 -5.22 -1.13
CA LEU A 37 -0.42 -5.53 0.21
C LEU A 37 0.39 -4.36 0.75
N ILE A 38 0.00 -3.87 1.91
CA ILE A 38 0.78 -2.98 2.76
C ILE A 38 1.47 -3.88 3.79
N PRO A 39 2.79 -4.15 3.66
CA PRO A 39 3.48 -5.14 4.46
C PRO A 39 3.82 -4.61 5.85
N GLU A 40 4.01 -5.54 6.81
CA GLU A 40 4.45 -5.26 8.18
C GLU A 40 5.81 -4.53 8.21
N ASP A 41 6.81 -5.06 7.50
CA ASP A 41 8.13 -4.43 7.42
C ASP A 41 8.21 -3.44 6.25
N ARG A 42 7.83 -2.19 6.54
CA ARG A 42 7.90 -1.11 5.54
C ARG A 42 9.30 -0.87 5.01
N LYS A 43 10.35 -1.10 5.82
CA LYS A 43 11.73 -0.78 5.43
C LYS A 43 12.32 -1.81 4.48
N GLN A 44 12.03 -3.09 4.70
CA GLN A 44 12.57 -4.18 3.89
C GLN A 44 11.66 -4.58 2.72
N GLN A 45 10.34 -4.46 2.88
CA GLN A 45 9.37 -4.95 1.91
C GLN A 45 8.53 -3.83 1.28
N GLY A 46 8.30 -2.76 2.02
CA GLY A 46 7.43 -1.67 1.59
C GLY A 46 8.12 -0.60 0.75
N LEU A 47 9.38 -0.29 1.00
CA LEU A 47 10.10 0.87 0.47
C LEU A 47 11.46 0.50 -0.12
N VAL A 48 11.89 1.29 -1.08
CA VAL A 48 13.31 1.36 -1.50
C VAL A 48 13.92 2.59 -0.82
N LEU A 49 14.54 2.38 0.36
CA LEU A 49 14.99 3.46 1.25
C LEU A 49 15.99 4.43 0.62
N GLY A 50 16.77 3.96 -0.35
CA GLY A 50 17.74 4.77 -1.11
C GLY A 50 17.15 5.59 -2.24
N LEU A 51 15.84 5.46 -2.52
CA LEU A 51 15.16 6.23 -3.54
C LEU A 51 14.35 7.38 -2.93
N PRO A 52 14.10 8.44 -3.74
CA PRO A 52 13.21 9.54 -3.39
C PRO A 52 11.77 9.10 -3.08
N VAL A 53 11.04 9.95 -2.36
CA VAL A 53 9.60 9.81 -2.09
C VAL A 53 8.83 9.61 -3.40
N GLY A 54 9.08 10.47 -4.39
CA GLY A 54 8.38 10.41 -5.67
C GLY A 54 8.57 9.09 -6.40
N ASP A 55 9.81 8.59 -6.43
CA ASP A 55 10.15 7.33 -7.10
C ASP A 55 9.48 6.13 -6.37
N ASN A 56 9.47 6.14 -5.03
CA ASN A 56 8.77 5.12 -4.26
C ASN A 56 7.27 5.08 -4.55
N VAL A 57 6.60 6.23 -4.63
CA VAL A 57 5.16 6.33 -4.90
C VAL A 57 4.80 5.67 -6.23
N VAL A 58 5.58 5.92 -7.29
CA VAL A 58 5.26 5.40 -8.63
C VAL A 58 5.89 4.06 -8.96
N TYR A 59 6.72 3.50 -8.07
CA TYR A 59 7.50 2.29 -8.33
C TYR A 59 6.66 1.12 -8.85
N SER A 60 5.48 0.91 -8.29
CA SER A 60 4.59 -0.19 -8.66
C SER A 60 3.75 0.08 -9.91
N ILE A 61 3.81 1.30 -10.48
CA ILE A 61 3.01 1.73 -11.63
C ILE A 61 3.84 2.33 -12.77
N LEU A 62 5.14 2.08 -12.80
CA LEU A 62 6.04 2.64 -13.82
C LEU A 62 5.57 2.34 -15.24
N ASP A 63 5.04 1.13 -15.48
CA ASP A 63 4.47 0.76 -16.78
C ASP A 63 3.30 1.68 -17.18
N LYS A 64 2.42 2.04 -16.22
CA LYS A 64 1.30 2.97 -16.44
C LYS A 64 1.76 4.42 -16.64
N CYS A 65 2.97 4.75 -16.16
CA CYS A 65 3.59 6.06 -16.29
C CYS A 65 4.52 6.17 -17.51
N SER A 66 4.60 5.14 -18.35
CA SER A 66 5.44 5.14 -19.55
C SER A 66 4.62 5.21 -20.82
N LYS A 67 5.19 5.83 -21.89
CA LYS A 67 4.69 5.79 -23.26
C LYS A 67 5.88 5.51 -24.17
N ALA A 68 5.76 4.50 -25.03
CA ALA A 68 6.84 4.05 -25.91
C ALA A 68 8.17 3.81 -25.13
N LYS A 69 8.09 3.19 -23.94
CA LYS A 69 9.22 2.93 -23.01
C LYS A 69 9.90 4.18 -22.44
N VAL A 70 9.31 5.36 -22.60
CA VAL A 70 9.80 6.62 -22.00
C VAL A 70 8.88 7.04 -20.88
N LEU A 71 9.46 7.32 -19.71
CA LEU A 71 8.72 7.79 -18.53
C LEU A 71 8.17 9.21 -18.75
N GLN A 72 6.88 9.38 -18.49
CA GLN A 72 6.19 10.65 -18.61
C GLN A 72 6.31 11.45 -17.31
N LYS A 73 7.35 12.28 -17.21
CA LYS A 73 7.66 13.07 -16.00
C LYS A 73 6.46 13.91 -15.50
N LYS A 74 5.67 14.49 -16.42
CA LYS A 74 4.49 15.30 -16.04
C LYS A 74 3.47 14.43 -15.29
N LYS A 75 3.09 13.28 -15.85
CA LYS A 75 2.16 12.32 -15.24
C LYS A 75 2.66 11.80 -13.88
N ILE A 76 3.95 11.46 -13.80
CA ILE A 76 4.59 11.04 -12.54
C ILE A 76 4.44 12.15 -11.49
N ASN A 77 4.76 13.40 -11.85
CA ASN A 77 4.66 14.52 -10.92
C ASN A 77 3.23 14.77 -10.44
N GLU A 78 2.24 14.66 -11.32
CA GLU A 78 0.82 14.79 -10.97
C GLU A 78 0.40 13.74 -9.94
N ILE A 79 0.73 12.46 -10.19
CA ILE A 79 0.42 11.36 -9.26
C ILE A 79 1.12 11.54 -7.91
N VAL A 80 2.41 11.87 -7.93
CA VAL A 80 3.19 12.05 -6.70
C VAL A 80 2.63 13.20 -5.87
N ASN A 81 2.37 14.35 -6.48
CA ASN A 81 1.84 15.52 -5.78
C ASN A 81 0.46 15.22 -5.19
N GLN A 82 -0.41 14.53 -5.95
CA GLN A 82 -1.72 14.10 -5.46
C GLN A 82 -1.60 13.31 -4.16
N TYR A 83 -0.78 12.24 -4.14
CA TYR A 83 -0.68 11.38 -2.95
C TYR A 83 0.09 12.03 -1.80
N VAL A 84 1.08 12.88 -2.08
CA VAL A 84 1.77 13.66 -1.04
C VAL A 84 0.78 14.57 -0.32
N GLU A 85 -0.10 15.25 -1.05
CA GLU A 85 -1.13 16.12 -0.50
C GLU A 85 -2.25 15.32 0.20
N GLU A 86 -2.83 14.31 -0.47
CA GLU A 86 -3.95 13.51 0.03
C GLU A 86 -3.60 12.82 1.36
N LEU A 87 -2.40 12.25 1.46
CA LEU A 87 -1.93 11.54 2.66
C LEU A 87 -1.18 12.47 3.63
N LYS A 88 -1.07 13.75 3.30
CA LYS A 88 -0.34 14.74 4.13
C LYS A 88 1.06 14.23 4.50
N ILE A 89 1.81 13.77 3.49
CA ILE A 89 3.19 13.27 3.70
C ILE A 89 4.07 14.48 4.00
N LYS A 90 4.63 14.51 5.21
CA LYS A 90 5.56 15.59 5.62
C LYS A 90 6.93 15.32 5.02
N THR A 91 7.21 15.98 3.90
CA THR A 91 8.48 15.95 3.19
C THR A 91 8.82 17.36 2.68
N PRO A 92 10.10 17.80 2.69
CA PRO A 92 10.49 19.08 2.08
C PRO A 92 10.13 19.16 0.61
N ASP A 93 10.38 18.08 -0.12
CA ASP A 93 10.02 17.90 -1.52
C ASP A 93 9.96 16.39 -1.88
N LYS A 94 9.52 16.09 -3.10
CA LYS A 94 9.42 14.71 -3.60
C LYS A 94 10.76 14.02 -3.88
N ASN A 95 11.87 14.77 -3.94
CA ASN A 95 13.22 14.24 -4.17
C ASN A 95 13.92 13.85 -2.86
N GLN A 96 13.29 14.17 -1.71
CA GLN A 96 13.78 13.74 -0.41
C GLN A 96 13.86 12.20 -0.35
N LEU A 97 15.00 11.68 0.08
CA LEU A 97 15.19 10.23 0.27
C LEU A 97 14.27 9.72 1.39
N VAL A 98 13.56 8.64 1.13
CA VAL A 98 12.58 8.07 2.07
C VAL A 98 13.21 7.68 3.40
N LYS A 99 14.48 7.24 3.41
CA LYS A 99 15.21 6.90 4.65
C LYS A 99 15.27 8.05 5.67
N ASN A 100 15.17 9.30 5.23
CA ASN A 100 15.26 10.50 6.07
C ASN A 100 13.89 10.92 6.66
N LEU A 101 12.80 10.24 6.30
CA LEU A 101 11.47 10.51 6.83
C LEU A 101 11.26 9.81 8.18
N SER A 102 10.36 10.38 9.01
CA SER A 102 9.87 9.69 10.22
C SER A 102 9.12 8.40 9.85
N GLY A 103 9.00 7.47 10.81
CA GLY A 103 8.31 6.20 10.60
C GLY A 103 6.87 6.36 10.08
N GLY A 104 6.11 7.30 10.62
CA GLY A 104 4.75 7.59 10.15
C GLY A 104 4.71 8.11 8.71
N ASN A 105 5.66 8.99 8.31
CA ASN A 105 5.72 9.45 6.92
C ASN A 105 6.23 8.36 5.96
N GLN A 106 7.15 7.49 6.39
CA GLN A 106 7.52 6.30 5.63
C GLN A 106 6.30 5.39 5.38
N GLN A 107 5.47 5.16 6.39
CA GLN A 107 4.23 4.39 6.25
C GLN A 107 3.27 5.02 5.24
N LYS A 108 3.12 6.34 5.27
CA LYS A 108 2.32 7.08 4.29
C LYS A 108 2.86 6.94 2.85
N VAL A 109 4.18 6.86 2.66
CA VAL A 109 4.77 6.59 1.34
C VAL A 109 4.45 5.16 0.87
N VAL A 110 4.46 4.15 1.75
CA VAL A 110 4.01 2.79 1.41
C VAL A 110 2.55 2.79 0.98
N LEU A 111 1.70 3.50 1.73
CA LEU A 111 0.28 3.66 1.39
C LEU A 111 0.11 4.33 0.03
N ALA A 112 0.79 5.46 -0.21
CA ALA A 112 0.78 6.17 -1.50
C ALA A 112 1.15 5.25 -2.66
N LYS A 113 2.25 4.48 -2.51
CA LYS A 113 2.69 3.49 -3.50
C LYS A 113 1.60 2.47 -3.83
N MET A 114 0.89 1.98 -2.80
CA MET A 114 -0.13 0.96 -2.99
C MET A 114 -1.42 1.55 -3.55
N LEU A 115 -1.85 2.72 -3.07
CA LEU A 115 -3.04 3.41 -3.58
C LEU A 115 -2.88 3.83 -5.05
N ALA A 116 -1.67 4.20 -5.48
CA ALA A 116 -1.37 4.50 -6.88
C ALA A 116 -1.62 3.32 -7.82
N THR A 117 -1.60 2.08 -7.33
CA THR A 117 -1.94 0.89 -8.14
C THR A 117 -3.43 0.80 -8.46
N ASN A 118 -4.29 1.50 -7.68
CA ASN A 118 -5.74 1.47 -7.75
C ASN A 118 -6.35 0.06 -7.54
N CYS A 119 -5.80 -0.69 -6.57
CA CYS A 119 -6.35 -1.99 -6.17
C CYS A 119 -7.72 -1.83 -5.50
N ASP A 120 -8.61 -2.83 -5.69
CA ASP A 120 -9.94 -2.89 -5.09
C ASP A 120 -9.91 -3.56 -3.71
N ILE A 121 -8.94 -4.45 -3.49
CA ILE A 121 -8.73 -5.19 -2.25
C ILE A 121 -7.38 -4.79 -1.68
N LEU A 122 -7.36 -4.34 -0.44
CA LEU A 122 -6.15 -3.90 0.24
C LEU A 122 -5.93 -4.73 1.51
N ILE A 123 -4.78 -5.37 1.59
CA ILE A 123 -4.34 -6.12 2.78
C ILE A 123 -3.42 -5.20 3.56
N PHE A 124 -3.78 -4.90 4.80
CA PHE A 124 -3.00 -4.14 5.76
C PHE A 124 -2.40 -5.11 6.78
N ASP A 125 -1.11 -5.36 6.68
CA ASP A 125 -0.38 -6.25 7.58
C ASP A 125 0.38 -5.42 8.63
N GLU A 126 -0.11 -5.43 9.88
CA GLU A 126 0.41 -4.63 10.99
C GLU A 126 0.59 -3.13 10.63
N PRO A 127 -0.45 -2.45 10.11
CA PRO A 127 -0.30 -1.13 9.48
C PRO A 127 0.19 -0.03 10.41
N THR A 128 0.04 -0.22 11.71
CA THR A 128 0.34 0.77 12.75
C THR A 128 1.54 0.42 13.60
N ARG A 129 2.23 -0.69 13.28
CA ARG A 129 3.38 -1.14 14.05
C ARG A 129 4.55 -0.17 13.95
N GLY A 130 5.05 0.23 15.13
CA GLY A 130 6.22 1.11 15.23
C GLY A 130 6.00 2.54 14.74
N ILE A 131 4.76 3.04 14.83
CA ILE A 131 4.41 4.43 14.57
C ILE A 131 3.77 5.06 15.81
N ASP A 132 3.82 6.38 15.89
CA ASP A 132 3.24 7.13 17.01
C ASP A 132 1.70 7.15 16.96
N VAL A 133 1.07 7.48 18.12
CA VAL A 133 -0.39 7.45 18.27
C VAL A 133 -1.11 8.38 17.29
N GLY A 134 -0.53 9.54 17.01
CA GLY A 134 -1.14 10.48 16.07
C GLY A 134 -1.16 9.93 14.65
N ALA A 135 -0.06 9.30 14.21
CA ALA A 135 0.02 8.68 12.90
C ALA A 135 -0.88 7.43 12.80
N LYS A 136 -1.07 6.65 13.89
CA LYS A 136 -2.04 5.55 13.92
C LYS A 136 -3.44 6.03 13.57
N GLN A 137 -3.91 7.10 14.21
CA GLN A 137 -5.24 7.67 13.98
C GLN A 137 -5.44 8.12 12.53
N GLU A 138 -4.41 8.69 11.91
CA GLU A 138 -4.48 9.07 10.50
C GLU A 138 -4.63 7.85 9.57
N ILE A 139 -3.98 6.72 9.89
CA ILE A 139 -4.10 5.47 9.12
C ILE A 139 -5.51 4.88 9.28
N TYR A 140 -6.07 4.85 10.49
CA TYR A 140 -7.45 4.37 10.69
C TYR A 140 -8.45 5.22 9.91
N THR A 141 -8.33 6.54 9.97
CA THR A 141 -9.19 7.44 9.19
C THR A 141 -9.08 7.18 7.69
N LEU A 142 -7.86 6.90 7.20
CA LEU A 142 -7.65 6.54 5.80
C LEU A 142 -8.32 5.21 5.45
N MET A 143 -8.20 4.18 6.31
CA MET A 143 -8.83 2.87 6.07
C MET A 143 -10.35 3.00 5.99
N VAL A 144 -10.97 3.74 6.91
CA VAL A 144 -12.42 4.02 6.88
C VAL A 144 -12.81 4.72 5.57
N LYS A 145 -12.09 5.78 5.19
CA LYS A 145 -12.34 6.49 3.92
C LYS A 145 -12.24 5.57 2.70
N LEU A 146 -11.27 4.65 2.67
CA LEU A 146 -11.12 3.68 1.59
C LEU A 146 -12.28 2.67 1.54
N ALA A 147 -12.74 2.20 2.70
CA ALA A 147 -13.92 1.33 2.79
C ALA A 147 -15.19 2.05 2.31
N GLU A 148 -15.40 3.31 2.68
CA GLU A 148 -16.50 4.16 2.19
C GLU A 148 -16.45 4.36 0.66
N GLN A 149 -15.26 4.33 0.07
CA GLN A 149 -15.07 4.36 -1.39
C GLN A 149 -15.32 3.00 -2.08
N GLY A 150 -15.76 1.98 -1.33
CA GLY A 150 -16.07 0.65 -1.84
C GLY A 150 -14.87 -0.28 -1.96
N LYS A 151 -13.72 0.04 -1.35
CA LYS A 151 -12.58 -0.87 -1.29
C LYS A 151 -12.80 -1.93 -0.21
N ALA A 152 -12.45 -3.19 -0.51
CA ALA A 152 -12.43 -4.25 0.48
C ALA A 152 -11.10 -4.19 1.25
N ILE A 153 -11.17 -4.21 2.58
CA ILE A 153 -10.00 -4.14 3.45
C ILE A 153 -9.87 -5.44 4.25
N ILE A 154 -8.69 -6.02 4.22
CA ILE A 154 -8.29 -7.11 5.11
C ILE A 154 -7.24 -6.54 6.05
N MET A 155 -7.55 -6.48 7.33
CA MET A 155 -6.62 -6.00 8.36
C MET A 155 -6.08 -7.17 9.17
N ILE A 156 -4.76 -7.18 9.36
CA ILE A 156 -4.05 -8.10 10.23
C ILE A 156 -3.38 -7.23 11.30
N SER A 157 -3.67 -7.50 12.57
CA SER A 157 -3.05 -6.80 13.68
C SER A 157 -2.87 -7.71 14.88
N SER A 158 -1.77 -7.54 15.60
CA SER A 158 -1.52 -8.14 16.90
C SER A 158 -2.21 -7.38 18.05
N GLU A 159 -2.71 -6.17 17.80
CA GLU A 159 -3.40 -5.34 18.78
C GLU A 159 -4.92 -5.59 18.72
N MET A 160 -5.46 -6.38 19.66
CA MET A 160 -6.90 -6.70 19.72
C MET A 160 -7.81 -5.46 19.71
N PRO A 161 -7.50 -4.34 20.40
CA PRO A 161 -8.32 -3.13 20.33
C PRO A 161 -8.44 -2.55 18.92
N GLU A 162 -7.39 -2.68 18.08
CA GLU A 162 -7.44 -2.25 16.68
C GLU A 162 -8.44 -3.10 15.88
N LEU A 163 -8.37 -4.43 16.04
CA LEU A 163 -9.28 -5.35 15.33
C LEU A 163 -10.73 -5.07 15.69
N ILE A 164 -11.02 -4.95 17.00
CA ILE A 164 -12.40 -4.69 17.48
C ILE A 164 -12.90 -3.31 17.00
N GLY A 165 -12.04 -2.29 17.00
CA GLY A 165 -12.44 -0.93 16.66
C GLY A 165 -12.56 -0.65 15.16
N MET A 166 -11.89 -1.46 14.32
CA MET A 166 -11.75 -1.19 12.88
C MET A 166 -12.44 -2.21 11.98
N SER A 167 -12.84 -3.38 12.50
CA SER A 167 -13.36 -4.46 11.65
C SER A 167 -14.87 -4.61 11.79
N ASP A 168 -15.56 -4.80 10.67
CA ASP A 168 -16.98 -5.19 10.62
C ASP A 168 -17.15 -6.68 10.94
N ARG A 169 -16.08 -7.47 10.71
CA ARG A 169 -16.05 -8.92 10.93
C ARG A 169 -14.62 -9.37 11.27
N ILE A 170 -14.50 -10.17 12.32
CA ILE A 170 -13.28 -10.78 12.80
C ILE A 170 -13.32 -12.29 12.64
#